data_6059d478ea422f168798b360cda48b62
#
_entry.id   6059d478ea422f168798b360cda48b62
#
_cell.length_a   1.000
_cell.length_b   1.000
_cell.length_c   1.000
_cell.angle_alpha   90.00
_cell.angle_beta   90.00
_cell.angle_gamma   90.00
#
_symmetry.space_group_name_H-M   'P 1'
#
loop_
_entity.id
_entity.type
_entity.pdbx_description
1 polymer ?
#
loop_
_entity_poly.entity_id
_entity_poly.type
_entity_poly.pdbx_seq_one_letter_code
_entity_poly.pdbx_strand_id
1 'polypeptide(L)'
;MPKVVSIHSYRGGTGKSNFTANLATTVAMQGFRVGVVDTDLPSPGIHNIFDLDLAKAPKTLNSYLWGEAPIEATAYDVTAAAGITGQGTLLLVPSSVKPDDIAKILKNGYDVKLLNDGFRQLVKGLELDYLFIDTHPGLSKETFLSIAISHVLVLILRPDKQDYQGTAVTMDVARQLNVRKMLLAINKAYNSLNHEVLKQKVEETYGAPVAGIFPLSEDVVQLASEGVFCTQFPDHPISQEFTK
;
A
#
# COMPACT_ATOMS: atom_id res chain seq x y z
N MET A 1 12.52 -2.74 16.12
CA MET A 1 12.34 -3.83 15.13
C MET A 1 11.56 -3.29 13.94
N PRO A 2 12.04 -3.47 12.73
CA PRO A 2 11.34 -3.01 11.53
C PRO A 2 9.92 -3.61 11.45
N LYS A 3 8.99 -2.87 10.88
CA LYS A 3 7.59 -3.28 10.73
C LYS A 3 7.25 -3.46 9.25
N VAL A 4 6.66 -4.60 8.91
CA VAL A 4 6.08 -4.84 7.59
C VAL A 4 4.58 -4.60 7.68
N VAL A 5 4.06 -3.72 6.84
CA VAL A 5 2.66 -3.31 6.78
C VAL A 5 2.12 -3.60 5.38
N SER A 6 1.18 -4.51 5.26
CA SER A 6 0.48 -4.71 3.98
C SER A 6 -0.78 -3.87 3.91
N ILE A 7 -0.95 -3.18 2.80
CA ILE A 7 -2.18 -2.45 2.47
C ILE A 7 -2.92 -3.27 1.43
N HIS A 8 -4.13 -3.66 1.76
CA HIS A 8 -4.92 -4.56 0.90
C HIS A 8 -6.37 -4.11 0.78
N SER A 9 -7.02 -4.57 -0.28
CA SER A 9 -8.45 -4.42 -0.49
C SER A 9 -9.00 -5.60 -1.29
N TYR A 10 -10.22 -6.01 -1.00
CA TYR A 10 -10.87 -7.08 -1.74
C TYR A 10 -11.11 -6.71 -3.22
N ARG A 11 -11.40 -5.43 -3.51
CA ARG A 11 -11.69 -4.94 -4.86
C ARG A 11 -10.71 -3.89 -5.32
N GLY A 12 -10.54 -3.78 -6.63
CA GLY A 12 -9.86 -2.67 -7.26
C GLY A 12 -10.64 -1.35 -7.13
N GLY A 13 -9.94 -0.23 -7.28
CA GLY A 13 -10.55 1.10 -7.26
C GLY A 13 -10.95 1.63 -5.86
N THR A 14 -10.55 0.96 -4.79
CA THR A 14 -10.77 1.42 -3.40
C THR A 14 -9.87 2.60 -3.00
N GLY A 15 -8.85 2.92 -3.80
CA GLY A 15 -7.85 3.96 -3.50
C GLY A 15 -6.63 3.44 -2.73
N LYS A 16 -6.37 2.15 -2.77
CA LYS A 16 -5.29 1.46 -2.05
C LYS A 16 -3.92 2.11 -2.25
N SER A 17 -3.46 2.29 -3.50
CA SER A 17 -2.13 2.86 -3.80
C SER A 17 -2.00 4.32 -3.33
N ASN A 18 -3.06 5.14 -3.49
CA ASN A 18 -3.09 6.49 -2.92
C ASN A 18 -3.01 6.45 -1.38
N PHE A 19 -3.74 5.55 -0.74
CA PHE A 19 -3.68 5.35 0.70
C PHE A 19 -2.27 4.93 1.15
N THR A 20 -1.68 3.95 0.46
CA THR A 20 -0.32 3.46 0.73
C THR A 20 0.70 4.60 0.63
N ALA A 21 0.65 5.38 -0.45
CA ALA A 21 1.57 6.49 -0.67
C ALA A 21 1.46 7.55 0.43
N ASN A 22 0.24 7.98 0.77
CA ASN A 22 0.00 8.98 1.81
C ASN A 22 0.43 8.49 3.19
N LEU A 23 0.06 7.26 3.58
CA LEU A 23 0.43 6.70 4.88
C LEU A 23 1.95 6.52 4.99
N ALA A 24 2.61 5.97 3.97
CA ALA A 24 4.06 5.79 3.96
C ALA A 24 4.80 7.12 4.06
N THR A 25 4.33 8.14 3.32
CA THR A 25 4.89 9.49 3.38
C THR A 25 4.71 10.10 4.76
N THR A 26 3.51 9.99 5.36
CA THR A 26 3.24 10.51 6.71
C THR A 26 4.14 9.87 7.76
N VAL A 27 4.41 8.55 7.64
CA VAL A 27 5.36 7.86 8.52
C VAL A 27 6.80 8.33 8.29
N ALA A 28 7.21 8.51 7.04
CA ALA A 28 8.54 9.03 6.73
C ALA A 28 8.73 10.47 7.25
N MET A 29 7.70 11.34 7.18
CA MET A 29 7.74 12.70 7.74
C MET A 29 7.99 12.72 9.26
N GLN A 30 7.73 11.63 9.97
CA GLN A 30 8.07 11.47 11.40
C GLN A 30 9.56 11.14 11.63
N GLY A 31 10.38 11.10 10.58
CA GLY A 31 11.82 10.86 10.68
C GLY A 31 12.22 9.40 10.46
N PHE A 32 11.29 8.51 10.10
CA PHE A 32 11.56 7.10 9.85
C PHE A 32 12.11 6.86 8.43
N ARG A 33 12.86 5.77 8.29
CA ARG A 33 13.31 5.24 7.02
C ARG A 33 12.30 4.22 6.48
N VAL A 34 11.58 4.59 5.44
CA VAL A 34 10.41 3.87 4.93
C VAL A 34 10.66 3.33 3.53
N GLY A 35 10.32 2.07 3.30
CA GLY A 35 10.24 1.46 1.97
C GLY A 35 8.78 1.22 1.57
N VAL A 36 8.49 1.41 0.29
CA VAL A 36 7.21 1.01 -0.34
C VAL A 36 7.53 0.05 -1.48
N VAL A 37 6.83 -1.07 -1.54
CA VAL A 37 6.94 -2.03 -2.66
C VAL A 37 5.59 -2.13 -3.36
N ASP A 38 5.58 -1.85 -4.66
CA ASP A 38 4.43 -2.12 -5.52
C ASP A 38 4.41 -3.60 -5.89
N THR A 39 3.48 -4.35 -5.34
CA THR A 39 3.27 -5.77 -5.69
C THR A 39 2.04 -5.99 -6.56
N ASP A 40 1.42 -4.92 -7.04
CA ASP A 40 0.38 -5.00 -8.06
C ASP A 40 1.02 -5.17 -9.45
N LEU A 41 1.73 -6.29 -9.63
CA LEU A 41 2.47 -6.60 -10.85
C LEU A 41 1.62 -6.60 -12.13
N PRO A 42 0.33 -6.99 -12.08
CA PRO A 42 -0.54 -6.91 -13.25
C PRO A 42 -1.00 -5.49 -13.61
N SER A 43 -1.09 -4.59 -12.62
CA SER A 43 -1.62 -3.23 -12.81
C SER A 43 -0.89 -2.21 -11.93
N PRO A 44 0.43 -2.06 -12.12
CA PRO A 44 1.25 -1.19 -11.27
C PRO A 44 0.90 0.29 -11.48
N GLY A 45 0.94 1.08 -10.42
CA GLY A 45 0.52 2.49 -10.54
C GLY A 45 1.07 3.45 -9.50
N ILE A 46 1.58 2.95 -8.36
CA ILE A 46 2.01 3.83 -7.26
C ILE A 46 3.19 4.73 -7.63
N HIS A 47 4.01 4.34 -8.62
CA HIS A 47 5.13 5.14 -9.13
C HIS A 47 4.69 6.51 -9.67
N ASN A 48 3.47 6.62 -10.24
CA ASN A 48 2.93 7.90 -10.71
C ASN A 48 2.71 8.88 -9.55
N ILE A 49 2.27 8.38 -8.39
CA ILE A 49 2.02 9.22 -7.21
C ILE A 49 3.33 9.84 -6.68
N PHE A 50 4.44 9.14 -6.86
CA PHE A 50 5.78 9.61 -6.47
C PHE A 50 6.56 10.25 -7.62
N ASP A 51 5.92 10.54 -8.75
CA ASP A 51 6.54 11.13 -9.95
C ASP A 51 7.84 10.39 -10.37
N LEU A 52 7.85 9.07 -10.21
CA LEU A 52 9.00 8.24 -10.58
C LEU A 52 8.93 7.85 -12.06
N ASP A 53 9.79 8.45 -12.88
CA ASP A 53 9.96 8.10 -14.29
C ASP A 53 10.63 6.73 -14.45
N LEU A 54 9.86 5.72 -14.83
CA LEU A 54 10.37 4.35 -15.03
C LEU A 54 11.36 4.23 -16.21
N ALA A 55 11.44 5.21 -17.10
CA ALA A 55 12.49 5.25 -18.12
C ALA A 55 13.88 5.53 -17.50
N LYS A 56 13.90 6.28 -16.39
CA LYS A 56 15.11 6.55 -15.59
C LYS A 56 15.32 5.54 -14.47
N ALA A 57 14.31 4.71 -14.19
CA ALA A 57 14.31 3.68 -13.15
C ALA A 57 14.16 2.27 -13.79
N PRO A 58 15.16 1.79 -14.55
CA PRO A 58 15.02 0.60 -15.41
C PRO A 58 14.94 -0.71 -14.63
N LYS A 59 15.38 -0.74 -13.36
CA LYS A 59 15.31 -1.93 -12.51
C LYS A 59 14.05 -1.87 -11.65
N THR A 60 13.19 -2.86 -11.78
CA THR A 60 11.91 -2.93 -11.08
C THR A 60 11.83 -4.20 -10.23
N LEU A 61 10.77 -4.37 -9.46
CA LEU A 61 10.50 -5.62 -8.75
C LEU A 61 10.56 -6.83 -9.70
N ASN A 62 10.08 -6.67 -10.96
CA ASN A 62 10.16 -7.70 -11.98
C ASN A 62 11.61 -8.12 -12.26
N SER A 63 12.54 -7.17 -12.35
CA SER A 63 13.97 -7.48 -12.57
C SER A 63 14.56 -8.34 -11.45
N TYR A 64 14.16 -8.09 -10.20
CA TYR A 64 14.55 -8.94 -9.08
C TYR A 64 13.93 -10.34 -9.17
N LEU A 65 12.62 -10.43 -9.42
CA LEU A 65 11.91 -11.70 -9.51
C LEU A 65 12.43 -12.61 -10.63
N TRP A 66 13.07 -12.04 -11.63
CA TRP A 66 13.70 -12.80 -12.73
C TRP A 66 15.21 -13.01 -12.55
N GLY A 67 15.78 -12.58 -11.44
CA GLY A 67 17.19 -12.74 -11.13
C GLY A 67 18.13 -11.82 -11.92
N GLU A 68 17.61 -10.73 -12.49
CA GLU A 68 18.34 -9.77 -13.31
C GLU A 68 18.99 -8.66 -12.47
N ALA A 69 18.52 -8.46 -11.23
CA ALA A 69 19.05 -7.47 -10.31
C ALA A 69 18.88 -7.92 -8.84
N PRO A 70 19.75 -7.51 -7.92
CA PRO A 70 19.47 -7.63 -6.49
C PRO A 70 18.31 -6.69 -6.11
N ILE A 71 17.56 -7.04 -5.07
CA ILE A 71 16.35 -6.29 -4.70
C ILE A 71 16.65 -4.85 -4.30
N GLU A 72 17.76 -4.60 -3.62
CA GLU A 72 18.18 -3.26 -3.19
C GLU A 72 18.44 -2.32 -4.38
N ALA A 73 18.87 -2.87 -5.51
CA ALA A 73 19.09 -2.09 -6.73
C ALA A 73 17.78 -1.71 -7.46
N THR A 74 16.64 -2.19 -6.99
CA THR A 74 15.32 -1.83 -7.52
C THR A 74 14.63 -0.75 -6.68
N ALA A 75 15.26 -0.30 -5.59
CA ALA A 75 14.75 0.73 -4.71
C ALA A 75 15.27 2.11 -5.14
N TYR A 76 14.35 3.06 -5.31
CA TYR A 76 14.63 4.43 -5.71
C TYR A 76 14.22 5.40 -4.61
N ASP A 77 15.07 6.39 -4.34
CA ASP A 77 14.75 7.45 -3.39
C ASP A 77 13.72 8.41 -4.01
N VAL A 78 12.55 8.46 -3.40
CA VAL A 78 11.43 9.34 -3.79
C VAL A 78 11.11 10.37 -2.71
N THR A 79 12.01 10.56 -1.75
CA THR A 79 11.84 11.46 -0.60
C THR A 79 11.47 12.88 -1.04
N ALA A 80 12.23 13.44 -1.98
CA ALA A 80 11.99 14.79 -2.48
C ALA A 80 10.68 14.89 -3.30
N ALA A 81 10.42 13.90 -4.17
CA ALA A 81 9.20 13.84 -4.97
C ALA A 81 7.94 13.67 -4.10
N ALA A 82 8.05 12.97 -2.96
CA ALA A 82 6.99 12.86 -1.98
C ALA A 82 6.77 14.14 -1.16
N GLY A 83 7.60 15.17 -1.31
CA GLY A 83 7.50 16.44 -0.57
C GLY A 83 7.98 16.35 0.87
N ILE A 84 8.81 15.37 1.22
CA ILE A 84 9.36 15.20 2.58
C ILE A 84 10.54 16.13 2.76
N THR A 85 10.47 17.02 3.76
CA THR A 85 11.51 18.04 4.05
C THR A 85 12.30 17.78 5.33
N GLY A 86 11.98 16.71 6.07
CA GLY A 86 12.63 16.34 7.34
C GLY A 86 13.76 15.32 7.20
N GLN A 87 14.08 14.64 8.30
CA GLN A 87 15.13 13.61 8.36
C GLN A 87 14.69 12.25 7.83
N GLY A 88 13.40 12.02 7.61
CA GLY A 88 12.90 10.74 7.10
C GLY A 88 13.27 10.51 5.65
N THR A 89 13.24 9.25 5.25
CA THR A 89 13.55 8.81 3.89
C THR A 89 12.43 7.92 3.37
N LEU A 90 12.06 8.10 2.11
CA LEU A 90 11.08 7.26 1.44
C LEU A 90 11.68 6.63 0.19
N LEU A 91 11.71 5.31 0.16
CA LEU A 91 12.22 4.51 -0.95
C LEU A 91 11.07 3.77 -1.62
N LEU A 92 11.04 3.76 -2.94
CA LEU A 92 10.05 3.03 -3.73
C LEU A 92 10.70 1.91 -4.54
N VAL A 93 10.16 0.71 -4.43
CA VAL A 93 10.43 -0.41 -5.35
C VAL A 93 9.24 -0.51 -6.30
N PRO A 94 9.34 0.01 -7.52
CA PRO A 94 8.24 -0.02 -8.48
C PRO A 94 8.13 -1.37 -9.17
N SER A 95 6.95 -1.68 -9.70
CA SER A 95 6.74 -2.74 -10.67
C SER A 95 6.80 -2.21 -12.11
N SER A 96 7.13 -3.09 -13.05
CA SER A 96 7.26 -2.73 -14.48
C SER A 96 5.90 -2.47 -15.13
N VAL A 97 5.81 -1.41 -15.91
CA VAL A 97 4.65 -1.10 -16.76
C VAL A 97 4.79 -1.61 -18.20
N LYS A 98 5.89 -2.31 -18.52
CA LYS A 98 6.11 -2.83 -19.87
C LYS A 98 5.14 -3.98 -20.16
N PRO A 99 4.43 -3.95 -21.29
CA PRO A 99 3.46 -5.00 -21.64
C PRO A 99 4.04 -6.42 -21.60
N ASP A 100 5.28 -6.61 -22.07
CA ASP A 100 5.94 -7.91 -22.08
C ASP A 100 6.20 -8.44 -20.68
N ASP A 101 6.57 -7.56 -19.75
CA ASP A 101 6.81 -7.89 -18.35
C ASP A 101 5.50 -8.28 -17.65
N ILE A 102 4.44 -7.53 -17.89
CA ILE A 102 3.10 -7.84 -17.37
C ILE A 102 2.60 -9.17 -17.94
N ALA A 103 2.71 -9.37 -19.26
CA ALA A 103 2.30 -10.60 -19.90
C ALA A 103 3.06 -11.83 -19.35
N LYS A 104 4.36 -11.69 -19.07
CA LYS A 104 5.18 -12.74 -18.49
C LYS A 104 4.70 -13.11 -17.07
N ILE A 105 4.37 -12.11 -16.25
CA ILE A 105 3.79 -12.33 -14.92
C ILE A 105 2.43 -13.05 -15.00
N LEU A 106 1.54 -12.58 -15.86
CA LEU A 106 0.20 -13.18 -16.02
C LEU A 106 0.27 -14.63 -16.52
N LYS A 107 1.24 -14.96 -17.39
CA LYS A 107 1.38 -16.29 -17.98
C LYS A 107 2.09 -17.27 -17.05
N ASN A 108 3.17 -16.84 -16.40
CA ASN A 108 4.10 -17.74 -15.70
C ASN A 108 4.00 -17.61 -14.18
N GLY A 109 3.35 -16.54 -13.66
CA GLY A 109 3.41 -16.19 -12.25
C GLY A 109 4.82 -15.79 -11.82
N TYR A 110 5.09 -15.84 -10.54
CA TYR A 110 6.40 -15.59 -9.94
C TYR A 110 6.60 -16.39 -8.66
N ASP A 111 7.85 -16.55 -8.23
CA ASP A 111 8.17 -17.24 -6.99
C ASP A 111 7.91 -16.32 -5.78
N VAL A 112 6.86 -16.65 -5.02
CA VAL A 112 6.47 -15.90 -3.83
C VAL A 112 7.47 -16.05 -2.68
N LYS A 113 8.19 -17.17 -2.63
CA LYS A 113 9.26 -17.34 -1.63
C LYS A 113 10.38 -16.36 -1.92
N LEU A 114 10.78 -16.24 -3.18
CA LEU A 114 11.77 -15.24 -3.62
C LEU A 114 11.32 -13.82 -3.26
N LEU A 115 10.05 -13.47 -3.51
CA LEU A 115 9.50 -12.17 -3.13
C LEU A 115 9.63 -11.91 -1.62
N ASN A 116 9.27 -12.88 -0.78
CA ASN A 116 9.37 -12.76 0.67
C ASN A 116 10.83 -12.63 1.16
N ASP A 117 11.75 -13.34 0.52
CA ASP A 117 13.18 -13.21 0.81
C ASP A 117 13.69 -11.82 0.41
N GLY A 118 13.20 -11.28 -0.72
CA GLY A 118 13.46 -9.90 -1.14
C GLY A 118 12.98 -8.85 -0.11
N PHE A 119 11.80 -9.02 0.47
CA PHE A 119 11.34 -8.09 1.52
C PHE A 119 12.25 -8.09 2.75
N ARG A 120 12.76 -9.25 3.16
CA ARG A 120 13.72 -9.35 4.27
C ARG A 120 15.06 -8.69 3.92
N GLN A 121 15.51 -8.86 2.68
CA GLN A 121 16.73 -8.23 2.17
C GLN A 121 16.56 -6.71 2.13
N LEU A 122 15.47 -6.18 1.58
CA LEU A 122 15.18 -4.74 1.59
C LEU A 122 15.22 -4.15 3.00
N VAL A 123 14.50 -4.77 3.93
CA VAL A 123 14.44 -4.29 5.32
C VAL A 123 15.84 -4.23 5.94
N LYS A 124 16.66 -5.26 5.72
CA LYS A 124 18.00 -5.34 6.30
C LYS A 124 19.02 -4.48 5.53
N GLY A 125 19.04 -4.60 4.20
CA GLY A 125 20.05 -3.97 3.35
C GLY A 125 19.90 -2.45 3.25
N LEU A 126 18.66 -1.96 3.34
CA LEU A 126 18.36 -0.53 3.31
C LEU A 126 18.05 0.05 4.71
N GLU A 127 18.24 -0.74 5.77
CA GLU A 127 18.02 -0.33 7.17
C GLU A 127 16.65 0.31 7.40
N LEU A 128 15.58 -0.31 6.85
CA LEU A 128 14.23 0.25 6.91
C LEU A 128 13.63 0.07 8.31
N ASP A 129 12.97 1.12 8.80
CA ASP A 129 12.10 1.05 9.98
C ASP A 129 10.74 0.45 9.63
N TYR A 130 10.21 0.83 8.45
CA TYR A 130 8.93 0.36 7.94
C TYR A 130 9.05 -0.08 6.48
N LEU A 131 8.37 -1.18 6.15
CA LEU A 131 8.15 -1.64 4.78
C LEU A 131 6.65 -1.71 4.52
N PHE A 132 6.15 -0.87 3.63
CA PHE A 132 4.77 -0.92 3.14
C PHE A 132 4.69 -1.75 1.87
N ILE A 133 3.72 -2.65 1.81
CA ILE A 133 3.45 -3.49 0.65
C ILE A 133 2.11 -3.07 0.07
N ASP A 134 2.13 -2.44 -1.10
CA ASP A 134 0.93 -2.15 -1.89
C ASP A 134 0.55 -3.40 -2.68
N THR A 135 -0.50 -4.11 -2.25
CA THR A 135 -0.84 -5.43 -2.79
C THR A 135 -1.75 -5.33 -4.01
N HIS A 136 -1.77 -6.38 -4.83
CA HIS A 136 -2.84 -6.55 -5.83
C HIS A 136 -4.20 -6.77 -5.13
N PRO A 137 -5.31 -6.19 -5.62
CA PRO A 137 -6.62 -6.42 -5.03
C PRO A 137 -7.11 -7.86 -5.23
N GLY A 138 -8.00 -8.32 -4.35
CA GLY A 138 -8.59 -9.64 -4.43
C GLY A 138 -7.80 -10.72 -3.70
N LEU A 139 -8.28 -11.95 -3.81
CA LEU A 139 -7.80 -13.09 -3.03
C LEU A 139 -6.95 -14.00 -3.93
N SER A 140 -5.75 -13.57 -4.30
CA SER A 140 -4.78 -14.43 -4.99
C SER A 140 -3.84 -15.11 -3.99
N LYS A 141 -3.21 -16.20 -4.41
CA LYS A 141 -2.21 -16.91 -3.60
C LYS A 141 -1.05 -15.97 -3.22
N GLU A 142 -0.63 -15.15 -4.15
CA GLU A 142 0.47 -14.19 -3.98
C GLU A 142 0.12 -13.12 -2.95
N THR A 143 -1.09 -12.60 -3.00
CA THR A 143 -1.61 -11.63 -2.02
C THR A 143 -1.63 -12.23 -0.61
N PHE A 144 -2.10 -13.46 -0.46
CA PHE A 144 -2.12 -14.13 0.84
C PHE A 144 -0.74 -14.31 1.44
N LEU A 145 0.25 -14.61 0.63
CA LEU A 145 1.61 -14.78 1.11
C LEU A 145 2.25 -13.43 1.52
N SER A 146 1.93 -12.35 0.81
CA SER A 146 2.32 -11.00 1.24
C SER A 146 1.65 -10.59 2.56
N ILE A 147 0.37 -10.98 2.73
CA ILE A 147 -0.37 -10.73 3.98
C ILE A 147 0.22 -11.56 5.14
N ALA A 148 0.57 -12.82 4.91
CA ALA A 148 1.04 -13.73 5.94
C ALA A 148 2.35 -13.29 6.62
N ILE A 149 3.22 -12.55 5.93
CA ILE A 149 4.48 -12.04 6.50
C ILE A 149 4.33 -10.70 7.21
N SER A 150 3.15 -10.08 7.12
CA SER A 150 2.94 -8.73 7.64
C SER A 150 2.78 -8.72 9.16
N HIS A 151 3.38 -7.71 9.80
CA HIS A 151 3.15 -7.43 11.21
C HIS A 151 1.80 -6.75 11.42
N VAL A 152 1.36 -5.96 10.42
CA VAL A 152 0.08 -5.25 10.39
C VAL A 152 -0.52 -5.40 8.99
N LEU A 153 -1.79 -5.73 8.94
CA LEU A 153 -2.59 -5.68 7.72
C LEU A 153 -3.59 -4.53 7.84
N VAL A 154 -3.55 -3.60 6.91
CA VAL A 154 -4.57 -2.57 6.75
C VAL A 154 -5.49 -2.95 5.59
N LEU A 155 -6.76 -3.16 5.88
CA LEU A 155 -7.78 -3.46 4.89
C LEU A 155 -8.56 -2.20 4.55
N ILE A 156 -8.50 -1.81 3.28
CA ILE A 156 -9.25 -0.67 2.76
C ILE A 156 -10.58 -1.16 2.18
N LEU A 157 -11.66 -0.56 2.63
CA LEU A 157 -13.00 -0.83 2.14
C LEU A 157 -13.76 0.46 1.90
N ARG A 158 -14.72 0.43 0.96
CA ARG A 158 -15.71 1.48 0.76
C ARG A 158 -17.00 1.08 1.47
N PRO A 159 -17.85 2.04 1.86
CA PRO A 159 -19.13 1.75 2.50
C PRO A 159 -20.17 1.26 1.47
N ASP A 160 -19.87 0.12 0.80
CA ASP A 160 -20.81 -0.55 -0.10
C ASP A 160 -20.90 -2.07 0.19
N LYS A 161 -22.00 -2.67 -0.21
CA LYS A 161 -22.33 -4.07 0.10
C LYS A 161 -21.27 -5.07 -0.39
N GLN A 162 -20.69 -4.84 -1.55
CA GLN A 162 -19.72 -5.77 -2.13
C GLN A 162 -18.37 -5.69 -1.40
N ASP A 163 -17.93 -4.48 -1.03
CA ASP A 163 -16.71 -4.31 -0.25
C ASP A 163 -16.89 -4.89 1.16
N TYR A 164 -18.05 -4.73 1.78
CA TYR A 164 -18.35 -5.36 3.07
C TYR A 164 -18.24 -6.89 3.01
N GLN A 165 -18.87 -7.53 2.02
CA GLN A 165 -18.78 -8.98 1.87
C GLN A 165 -17.36 -9.46 1.60
N GLY A 166 -16.64 -8.78 0.70
CA GLY A 166 -15.26 -9.13 0.37
C GLY A 166 -14.29 -8.91 1.52
N THR A 167 -14.49 -7.85 2.31
CA THR A 167 -13.68 -7.60 3.52
C THR A 167 -13.88 -8.70 4.55
N ALA A 168 -15.11 -9.19 4.75
CA ALA A 168 -15.37 -10.31 5.66
C ALA A 168 -14.55 -11.54 5.27
N VAL A 169 -14.58 -11.93 3.99
CA VAL A 169 -13.79 -13.07 3.49
C VAL A 169 -12.29 -12.84 3.69
N THR A 170 -11.81 -11.65 3.36
CA THR A 170 -10.38 -11.31 3.53
C THR A 170 -9.95 -11.38 4.99
N MET A 171 -10.78 -10.88 5.91
CA MET A 171 -10.53 -10.94 7.35
C MET A 171 -10.43 -12.39 7.86
N ASP A 172 -11.35 -13.26 7.42
CA ASP A 172 -11.36 -14.66 7.83
C ASP A 172 -10.10 -15.40 7.34
N VAL A 173 -9.68 -15.13 6.11
CA VAL A 173 -8.43 -15.68 5.59
C VAL A 173 -7.21 -15.14 6.34
N ALA A 174 -7.16 -13.83 6.61
CA ALA A 174 -6.07 -13.24 7.37
C ALA A 174 -5.97 -13.83 8.81
N ARG A 175 -7.11 -14.11 9.43
CA ARG A 175 -7.14 -14.83 10.74
C ARG A 175 -6.56 -16.24 10.62
N GLN A 176 -6.93 -17.00 9.57
CA GLN A 176 -6.37 -18.34 9.33
C GLN A 176 -4.86 -18.30 9.07
N LEU A 177 -4.35 -17.23 8.50
CA LEU A 177 -2.92 -16.99 8.29
C LEU A 177 -2.20 -16.45 9.56
N ASN A 178 -2.90 -16.34 10.69
CA ASN A 178 -2.37 -15.83 11.96
C ASN A 178 -1.78 -14.41 11.87
N VAL A 179 -2.36 -13.54 11.05
CA VAL A 179 -1.98 -12.12 11.01
C VAL A 179 -2.26 -11.48 12.36
N ARG A 180 -1.21 -10.94 12.99
CA ARG A 180 -1.26 -10.53 14.40
C ARG A 180 -2.11 -9.29 14.65
N LYS A 181 -2.06 -8.34 13.73
CA LYS A 181 -2.77 -7.06 13.84
C LYS A 181 -3.46 -6.72 12.54
N MET A 182 -4.76 -6.54 12.59
CA MET A 182 -5.58 -6.10 11.46
C MET A 182 -6.23 -4.77 11.82
N LEU A 183 -6.17 -3.83 10.89
CA LEU A 183 -6.80 -2.51 10.95
C LEU A 183 -7.70 -2.34 9.75
N LEU A 184 -8.78 -1.62 9.91
CA LEU A 184 -9.70 -1.27 8.83
C LEU A 184 -9.55 0.22 8.51
N ALA A 185 -9.56 0.57 7.23
CA ALA A 185 -9.63 1.96 6.77
C ALA A 185 -10.84 2.10 5.84
N ILE A 186 -11.80 2.93 6.24
CA ILE A 186 -13.01 3.18 5.44
C ILE A 186 -12.69 4.34 4.51
N ASN A 187 -12.57 4.06 3.22
CA ASN A 187 -12.23 5.06 2.22
C ASN A 187 -13.45 5.39 1.33
N LYS A 188 -13.44 6.59 0.75
CA LYS A 188 -14.51 7.13 -0.08
C LYS A 188 -15.86 7.11 0.64
N ALA A 189 -15.85 7.39 1.95
CA ALA A 189 -17.06 7.50 2.75
C ALA A 189 -17.89 8.72 2.31
N TYR A 190 -19.19 8.53 2.13
CA TYR A 190 -20.05 9.65 1.79
C TYR A 190 -20.21 10.60 2.98
N ASN A 191 -20.17 11.90 2.73
CA ASN A 191 -20.34 12.94 3.76
C ASN A 191 -21.75 12.92 4.41
N SER A 192 -22.74 12.31 3.75
CA SER A 192 -24.09 12.11 4.29
C SER A 192 -24.17 11.02 5.36
N LEU A 193 -23.15 10.18 5.52
CA LEU A 193 -23.09 9.14 6.53
C LEU A 193 -22.64 9.70 7.88
N ASN A 194 -23.24 9.24 8.96
CA ASN A 194 -22.70 9.49 10.30
C ASN A 194 -21.46 8.61 10.49
N HIS A 195 -20.28 9.21 10.47
CA HIS A 195 -19.00 8.50 10.50
C HIS A 195 -18.77 7.73 11.81
N GLU A 196 -19.24 8.25 12.95
CA GLU A 196 -19.11 7.55 14.25
C GLU A 196 -19.94 6.27 14.26
N VAL A 197 -21.21 6.36 13.80
CA VAL A 197 -22.09 5.19 13.68
C VAL A 197 -21.52 4.18 12.67
N LEU A 198 -20.97 4.67 11.56
CA LEU A 198 -20.33 3.82 10.54
C LEU A 198 -19.13 3.09 11.13
N LYS A 199 -18.25 3.79 11.85
CA LYS A 199 -17.09 3.25 12.52
C LYS A 199 -17.48 2.13 13.47
N GLN A 200 -18.38 2.42 14.41
CA GLN A 200 -18.85 1.45 15.40
C GLN A 200 -19.41 0.19 14.74
N LYS A 201 -20.28 0.35 13.75
CA LYS A 201 -20.89 -0.77 13.04
C LYS A 201 -19.85 -1.65 12.32
N VAL A 202 -18.84 -1.04 11.70
CA VAL A 202 -17.77 -1.75 11.01
C VAL A 202 -16.89 -2.49 12.02
N GLU A 203 -16.51 -1.85 13.13
CA GLU A 203 -15.73 -2.48 14.20
C GLU A 203 -16.45 -3.67 14.84
N GLU A 204 -17.75 -3.53 15.14
CA GLU A 204 -18.59 -4.61 15.67
C GLU A 204 -18.74 -5.77 14.67
N THR A 205 -18.90 -5.45 13.38
CA THR A 205 -19.09 -6.46 12.33
C THR A 205 -17.85 -7.32 12.12
N TYR A 206 -16.67 -6.70 12.13
CA TYR A 206 -15.43 -7.40 11.79
C TYR A 206 -14.56 -7.76 13.01
N GLY A 207 -14.85 -7.23 14.18
CA GLY A 207 -14.05 -7.44 15.38
C GLY A 207 -12.62 -6.93 15.22
N ALA A 208 -12.45 -5.82 14.51
CA ALA A 208 -11.18 -5.18 14.25
C ALA A 208 -11.33 -3.65 14.29
N PRO A 209 -10.33 -2.91 14.80
CA PRO A 209 -10.44 -1.45 14.92
C PRO A 209 -10.40 -0.76 13.55
N VAL A 210 -11.18 0.30 13.40
CA VAL A 210 -11.13 1.23 12.28
C VAL A 210 -10.10 2.31 12.59
N ALA A 211 -8.98 2.29 11.86
CA ALA A 211 -7.88 3.22 12.03
C ALA A 211 -8.20 4.63 11.52
N GLY A 212 -9.07 4.74 10.51
CA GLY A 212 -9.48 6.04 9.99
C GLY A 212 -10.66 5.93 9.01
N ILE A 213 -11.38 7.06 8.86
CA ILE A 213 -12.43 7.23 7.87
C ILE A 213 -12.05 8.38 6.95
N PHE A 214 -11.91 8.07 5.68
CA PHE A 214 -11.48 8.98 4.63
C PHE A 214 -12.69 9.31 3.75
N PRO A 215 -13.23 10.53 3.82
CA PRO A 215 -14.38 10.91 3.04
C PRO A 215 -14.07 10.95 1.54
N LEU A 216 -15.10 10.80 0.72
CA LEU A 216 -15.00 11.08 -0.70
C LEU A 216 -14.76 12.59 -0.87
N SER A 217 -13.63 12.95 -1.50
CA SER A 217 -13.21 14.34 -1.68
C SER A 217 -12.97 14.62 -3.16
N GLU A 218 -13.48 15.75 -3.63
CA GLU A 218 -13.21 16.25 -4.97
C GLU A 218 -11.73 16.65 -5.13
N ASP A 219 -11.09 17.18 -4.08
CA ASP A 219 -9.68 17.56 -4.12
C ASP A 219 -8.76 16.35 -4.36
N VAL A 220 -9.07 15.21 -3.72
CA VAL A 220 -8.35 13.95 -3.98
C VAL A 220 -8.56 13.46 -5.42
N VAL A 221 -9.77 13.63 -5.95
CA VAL A 221 -10.07 13.24 -7.34
C VAL A 221 -9.38 14.18 -8.33
N GLN A 222 -9.37 15.50 -8.06
CA GLN A 222 -8.72 16.50 -8.91
C GLN A 222 -7.20 16.34 -8.95
N LEU A 223 -6.59 15.92 -7.85
CA LEU A 223 -5.15 15.61 -7.85
C LEU A 223 -4.78 14.45 -8.79
N ALA A 224 -5.74 13.59 -9.14
CA ALA A 224 -5.59 12.53 -10.16
C ALA A 224 -4.33 11.65 -10.03
N SER A 225 -3.84 11.44 -8.81
CA SER A 225 -2.59 10.73 -8.48
C SER A 225 -1.30 11.45 -8.96
N GLU A 226 -1.36 12.75 -9.24
CA GLU A 226 -0.21 13.59 -9.60
C GLU A 226 0.51 14.12 -8.35
N GLY A 227 0.88 13.22 -7.44
CA GLY A 227 1.61 13.55 -6.22
C GLY A 227 0.96 13.02 -4.95
N VAL A 228 1.63 13.26 -3.82
CA VAL A 228 1.19 12.81 -2.51
C VAL A 228 0.26 13.87 -1.89
N PHE A 229 -0.98 13.47 -1.63
CA PHE A 229 -2.02 14.40 -1.17
C PHE A 229 -1.67 15.06 0.18
N CYS A 230 -1.15 14.29 1.15
CA CYS A 230 -0.88 14.80 2.49
C CYS A 230 0.25 15.85 2.54
N THR A 231 1.15 15.88 1.58
CA THR A 231 2.21 16.89 1.49
C THR A 231 1.78 18.13 0.69
N GLN A 232 0.91 17.95 -0.29
CA GLN A 232 0.37 19.07 -1.07
C GLN A 232 -0.74 19.83 -0.31
N PHE A 233 -1.53 19.12 0.49
CA PHE A 233 -2.64 19.67 1.26
C PHE A 233 -2.53 19.27 2.74
N PRO A 234 -1.50 19.74 3.47
CA PRO A 234 -1.22 19.27 4.84
C PRO A 234 -2.34 19.59 5.84
N ASP A 235 -3.05 20.72 5.65
CA ASP A 235 -4.13 21.15 6.55
C ASP A 235 -5.50 20.54 6.20
N HIS A 236 -5.58 19.76 5.11
CA HIS A 236 -6.84 19.13 4.71
C HIS A 236 -7.24 18.03 5.71
N PRO A 237 -8.53 17.88 6.06
CA PRO A 237 -8.99 16.86 7.02
C PRO A 237 -8.55 15.43 6.70
N ILE A 238 -8.47 15.05 5.42
CA ILE A 238 -7.96 13.75 4.97
C ILE A 238 -6.48 13.60 5.32
N SER A 239 -5.67 14.62 5.14
CA SER A 239 -4.24 14.60 5.48
C SER A 239 -4.03 14.45 6.99
N GLN A 240 -4.84 15.16 7.78
CA GLN A 240 -4.81 15.05 9.24
C GLN A 240 -5.27 13.68 9.73
N GLU A 241 -6.14 12.97 9.00
CA GLU A 241 -6.57 11.62 9.35
C GLU A 241 -5.43 10.61 9.28
N PHE A 242 -4.46 10.80 8.34
CA PHE A 242 -3.27 9.95 8.26
C PHE A 242 -2.30 10.13 9.43
N THR A 243 -2.39 11.22 10.21
CA THR A 243 -1.48 11.52 11.32
C THR A 243 -1.96 11.00 12.68
N LYS A 244 -3.20 10.53 12.76
CA LYS A 244 -3.82 9.93 13.97
C LYS A 244 -3.34 8.51 14.21
#